data_7b7dbe65710a4d2e99f56f577d001db2
#
_entry.id   7b7dbe65710a4d2e99f56f577d001db2
#
_cell.length_a   1.000
_cell.length_b   1.000
_cell.length_c   1.000
_cell.angle_alpha   90.00
_cell.angle_beta   90.00
_cell.angle_gamma   90.00
#
_symmetry.space_group_name_H-M   'P 1'
#
loop_
_entity.id
_entity.type
_entity.pdbx_description
1 polymer ?
#
loop_
_entity_poly.entity_id
_entity_poly.type
_entity_poly.pdbx_seq_one_letter_code
_entity_poly.pdbx_strand_id
1 'polypeptide(L)'
;TFPDDSVRYSMPDWILSLWKENYGAETTRRMAQAGLEKRPFMVRFAENRAGKEEILASLSAQGVTAEETAAGSGVYRLTGVDYPESLDAFREGLIRIQDLSSSLAGDAAGIKEGDFVLDVCGAPGGKGLHAADLLHGTGQVEIRDVSDYKVSLIKENIARSGCTNVSACAWNACEFDASMEQKADVVIADLPCSGLGIIGRKPDIKYNASMDGIRDLAALQRQMLSVVWQYVKPGGVLVYSTCTVNRLENDENRAWFLNEYPFEPVDISGRLGIDFQEDSLKEGYIQLYPGVHPCDGFFISVMKRKG
;
A
#
# COMPACT_ATOMS: atom_id res chain seq x y z
N THR A 1 -20.68 28.21 -14.26
CA THR A 1 -20.03 27.21 -15.13
C THR A 1 -18.53 27.43 -15.05
N PHE A 2 -17.74 26.39 -14.85
CA PHE A 2 -16.28 26.46 -14.90
C PHE A 2 -15.81 26.52 -16.36
N PRO A 3 -14.73 27.26 -16.68
CA PRO A 3 -14.25 27.41 -18.06
C PRO A 3 -13.74 26.08 -18.65
N ASP A 4 -13.15 25.22 -17.83
CA ASP A 4 -12.60 23.92 -18.20
C ASP A 4 -12.51 22.96 -17.01
N ASP A 5 -12.07 21.73 -17.23
CA ASP A 5 -11.96 20.70 -16.22
C ASP A 5 -10.79 20.96 -15.25
N SER A 6 -9.71 21.62 -15.66
CA SER A 6 -8.58 21.91 -14.79
C SER A 6 -8.98 22.88 -13.67
N VAL A 7 -9.76 23.90 -14.02
CA VAL A 7 -10.33 24.85 -13.05
C VAL A 7 -11.41 24.16 -12.19
N ARG A 8 -12.28 23.38 -12.84
CA ARG A 8 -13.38 22.67 -12.16
C ARG A 8 -12.90 21.75 -11.07
N TYR A 9 -11.84 20.97 -11.34
CA TYR A 9 -11.31 19.97 -10.43
C TYR A 9 -10.04 20.43 -9.70
N SER A 10 -9.62 21.70 -9.93
CA SER A 10 -8.35 22.20 -9.39
C SER A 10 -7.19 21.22 -9.65
N MET A 11 -7.10 20.73 -10.90
CA MET A 11 -6.17 19.67 -11.31
C MET A 11 -5.36 20.14 -12.53
N PRO A 12 -4.03 20.03 -12.54
CA PRO A 12 -3.23 20.38 -13.72
C PRO A 12 -3.66 19.63 -14.98
N ASP A 13 -3.71 20.33 -16.12
CA ASP A 13 -4.16 19.79 -17.40
C ASP A 13 -3.38 18.54 -17.83
N TRP A 14 -2.08 18.51 -17.55
CA TRP A 14 -1.24 17.37 -17.92
C TRP A 14 -1.63 16.10 -17.17
N ILE A 15 -2.07 16.19 -15.89
CA ILE A 15 -2.55 15.02 -15.11
C ILE A 15 -3.89 14.54 -15.69
N LEU A 16 -4.82 15.46 -15.97
CA LEU A 16 -6.10 15.12 -16.59
C LEU A 16 -5.91 14.45 -17.95
N SER A 17 -4.98 14.96 -18.76
CA SER A 17 -4.64 14.39 -20.06
C SER A 17 -4.03 13.00 -19.94
N LEU A 18 -3.06 12.82 -19.04
CA LEU A 18 -2.44 11.54 -18.74
C LEU A 18 -3.48 10.49 -18.34
N TRP A 19 -4.36 10.84 -17.40
CA TRP A 19 -5.40 9.92 -16.93
C TRP A 19 -6.44 9.62 -18.01
N LYS A 20 -6.81 10.62 -18.82
CA LYS A 20 -7.78 10.44 -19.89
C LYS A 20 -7.26 9.52 -20.98
N GLU A 21 -5.99 9.65 -21.33
CA GLU A 21 -5.31 8.77 -22.30
C GLU A 21 -5.24 7.32 -21.79
N ASN A 22 -4.87 7.15 -20.51
CA ASN A 22 -4.62 5.83 -19.95
C ASN A 22 -5.88 5.08 -19.48
N TYR A 23 -6.91 5.82 -18.99
CA TYR A 23 -8.05 5.22 -18.26
C TYR A 23 -9.41 5.70 -18.76
N GLY A 24 -9.42 6.57 -19.77
CA GLY A 24 -10.66 7.12 -20.35
C GLY A 24 -11.28 8.28 -19.57
N ALA A 25 -12.21 8.98 -20.23
CA ALA A 25 -12.76 10.24 -19.73
C ALA A 25 -13.59 10.07 -18.43
N GLU A 26 -14.38 9.00 -18.31
CA GLU A 26 -15.27 8.79 -17.16
C GLU A 26 -14.48 8.47 -15.90
N THR A 27 -13.51 7.57 -15.97
CA THR A 27 -12.60 7.24 -14.85
C THR A 27 -11.83 8.47 -14.40
N THR A 28 -11.30 9.25 -15.37
CA THR A 28 -10.60 10.52 -15.08
C THR A 28 -11.49 11.50 -14.33
N ARG A 29 -12.73 11.69 -14.77
CA ARG A 29 -13.69 12.57 -14.14
C ARG A 29 -13.95 12.16 -12.68
N ARG A 30 -14.16 10.88 -12.43
CA ARG A 30 -14.39 10.33 -11.08
C ARG A 30 -13.18 10.52 -10.18
N MET A 31 -11.96 10.23 -10.67
CA MET A 31 -10.72 10.45 -9.92
C MET A 31 -10.51 11.93 -9.58
N ALA A 32 -10.71 12.83 -10.55
CA ALA A 32 -10.56 14.26 -10.35
C ALA A 32 -11.58 14.81 -9.33
N GLN A 33 -12.82 14.36 -9.40
CA GLN A 33 -13.87 14.71 -8.44
C GLN A 33 -13.50 14.23 -7.03
N ALA A 34 -13.05 12.98 -6.89
CA ALA A 34 -12.63 12.41 -5.63
C ALA A 34 -11.42 13.11 -4.99
N GLY A 35 -10.59 13.77 -5.83
CA GLY A 35 -9.46 14.59 -5.38
C GLY A 35 -9.87 15.89 -4.65
N LEU A 36 -11.13 16.34 -4.81
CA LEU A 36 -11.69 17.49 -4.11
C LEU A 36 -12.37 17.13 -2.78
N GLU A 37 -12.66 15.87 -2.56
CA GLU A 37 -13.39 15.41 -1.37
C GLU A 37 -12.45 15.29 -0.17
N LYS A 38 -12.94 15.72 1.02
CA LYS A 38 -12.23 15.47 2.28
C LYS A 38 -12.17 13.96 2.50
N ARG A 39 -10.96 13.41 2.53
CA ARG A 39 -10.77 11.99 2.80
C ARG A 39 -10.90 11.71 4.29
N PRO A 40 -11.72 10.74 4.70
CA PRO A 40 -11.81 10.32 6.10
C PRO A 40 -10.53 9.64 6.55
N PHE A 41 -10.31 9.62 7.86
CA PHE A 41 -9.29 8.76 8.43
C PHE A 41 -9.70 7.29 8.31
N MET A 42 -8.78 6.49 7.79
CA MET A 42 -8.93 5.06 7.68
C MET A 42 -7.96 4.40 8.64
N VAL A 43 -8.44 3.43 9.41
CA VAL A 43 -7.63 2.68 10.36
C VAL A 43 -7.89 1.19 10.20
N ARG A 44 -6.83 0.40 10.34
CA ARG A 44 -6.94 -1.04 10.47
C ARG A 44 -6.96 -1.42 11.95
N PHE A 45 -7.88 -2.28 12.33
CA PHE A 45 -7.96 -2.82 13.69
C PHE A 45 -6.90 -3.91 13.88
N ALA A 46 -6.30 -3.92 15.07
CA ALA A 46 -5.35 -4.96 15.49
C ALA A 46 -6.12 -6.04 16.27
N GLU A 47 -6.99 -6.79 15.59
CA GLU A 47 -7.90 -7.77 16.20
C GLU A 47 -7.16 -8.96 16.85
N ASN A 48 -5.88 -9.13 16.57
CA ASN A 48 -4.99 -10.05 17.28
C ASN A 48 -4.62 -9.57 18.70
N ARG A 49 -4.91 -8.31 19.04
CA ARG A 49 -4.60 -7.71 20.36
C ARG A 49 -5.83 -7.51 21.25
N ALA A 50 -6.93 -7.10 20.64
CA ALA A 50 -8.20 -6.88 21.33
C ALA A 50 -9.34 -7.23 20.38
N GLY A 51 -10.46 -7.74 20.92
CA GLY A 51 -11.64 -8.03 20.11
C GLY A 51 -12.22 -6.78 19.44
N LYS A 52 -12.86 -6.95 18.29
CA LYS A 52 -13.50 -5.88 17.52
C LYS A 52 -14.42 -5.00 18.39
N GLU A 53 -15.23 -5.62 19.24
CA GLU A 53 -16.19 -4.94 20.14
C GLU A 53 -15.46 -4.06 21.17
N GLU A 54 -14.33 -4.52 21.69
CA GLU A 54 -13.51 -3.77 22.64
C GLU A 54 -12.89 -2.52 21.97
N ILE A 55 -12.37 -2.66 20.77
CA ILE A 55 -11.81 -1.54 19.99
C ILE A 55 -12.92 -0.52 19.68
N LEU A 56 -14.10 -0.98 19.25
CA LEU A 56 -15.25 -0.12 18.99
C LEU A 56 -15.73 0.62 20.24
N ALA A 57 -15.75 -0.06 21.40
CA ALA A 57 -16.11 0.55 22.67
C ALA A 57 -15.10 1.64 23.09
N SER A 58 -13.80 1.41 22.94
CA SER A 58 -12.75 2.40 23.20
C SER A 58 -12.91 3.65 22.32
N LEU A 59 -13.16 3.49 21.04
CA LEU A 59 -13.41 4.59 20.10
C LEU A 59 -14.69 5.37 20.47
N SER A 60 -15.78 4.65 20.75
CA SER A 60 -17.07 5.24 21.12
C SER A 60 -17.01 6.03 22.42
N ALA A 61 -16.22 5.58 23.41
CA ALA A 61 -16.00 6.30 24.66
C ALA A 61 -15.35 7.68 24.46
N GLN A 62 -14.63 7.86 23.36
CA GLN A 62 -14.01 9.13 22.96
C GLN A 62 -14.82 9.89 21.89
N GLY A 63 -16.09 9.48 21.65
CA GLY A 63 -17.01 10.15 20.71
C GLY A 63 -16.72 9.86 19.23
N VAL A 64 -15.92 8.83 18.93
CA VAL A 64 -15.56 8.44 17.56
C VAL A 64 -16.41 7.29 17.08
N THR A 65 -16.96 7.42 15.87
CA THR A 65 -17.66 6.33 15.17
C THR A 65 -16.73 5.68 14.17
N ALA A 66 -16.72 4.34 14.14
CA ALA A 66 -15.96 3.55 13.18
C ALA A 66 -16.93 2.69 12.35
N GLU A 67 -16.84 2.83 11.02
CA GLU A 67 -17.62 2.03 10.06
C GLU A 67 -16.66 1.20 9.20
N GLU A 68 -16.89 -0.10 9.12
CA GLU A 68 -16.06 -0.98 8.28
C GLU A 68 -16.23 -0.61 6.80
N THR A 69 -15.11 -0.45 6.07
CA THR A 69 -15.11 0.04 4.70
C THR A 69 -15.59 -1.00 3.69
N ALA A 70 -15.32 -2.27 3.98
CA ALA A 70 -15.83 -3.43 3.28
C ALA A 70 -15.91 -4.59 4.27
N ALA A 71 -16.95 -5.39 4.17
CA ALA A 71 -17.19 -6.49 5.11
C ALA A 71 -15.98 -7.45 5.18
N GLY A 72 -15.44 -7.65 6.38
CA GLY A 72 -14.29 -8.52 6.62
C GLY A 72 -12.93 -7.93 6.24
N SER A 73 -12.85 -6.64 5.87
CA SER A 73 -11.57 -6.00 5.53
C SER A 73 -10.69 -5.67 6.74
N GLY A 74 -11.28 -5.61 7.94
CA GLY A 74 -10.60 -5.13 9.14
C GLY A 74 -10.18 -3.65 9.09
N VAL A 75 -10.61 -2.91 8.03
CA VAL A 75 -10.32 -1.49 7.83
C VAL A 75 -11.58 -0.67 8.04
N TYR A 76 -11.48 0.33 8.91
CA TYR A 76 -12.60 1.16 9.36
C TYR A 76 -12.39 2.62 9.01
N ARG A 77 -13.47 3.27 8.56
CA ARG A 77 -13.55 4.71 8.40
C ARG A 77 -13.93 5.33 9.76
N LEU A 78 -13.10 6.28 10.22
CA LEU A 78 -13.39 7.03 11.45
C LEU A 78 -14.10 8.35 11.12
N THR A 79 -15.10 8.69 11.95
CA THR A 79 -15.78 9.98 11.97
C THR A 79 -15.80 10.53 13.40
N GLY A 80 -15.82 11.87 13.55
CA GLY A 80 -15.78 12.52 14.86
C GLY A 80 -14.35 12.69 15.42
N VAL A 81 -13.32 12.57 14.60
CA VAL A 81 -11.94 12.75 15.02
C VAL A 81 -11.14 13.57 13.99
N ASP A 82 -10.33 14.51 14.46
CA ASP A 82 -9.42 15.30 13.63
C ASP A 82 -7.96 14.81 13.74
N TYR A 83 -7.60 14.15 14.84
CA TYR A 83 -6.25 13.66 15.13
C TYR A 83 -6.32 12.24 15.70
N PRO A 84 -6.30 11.19 14.85
CA PRO A 84 -6.41 9.79 15.30
C PRO A 84 -5.33 9.39 16.32
N GLU A 85 -4.16 10.04 16.27
CA GLU A 85 -3.05 9.80 17.20
C GLU A 85 -3.37 10.21 18.65
N SER A 86 -4.42 11.02 18.86
CA SER A 86 -4.89 11.41 20.20
C SER A 86 -5.75 10.35 20.87
N LEU A 87 -6.21 9.35 20.11
CA LEU A 87 -7.09 8.29 20.62
C LEU A 87 -6.32 7.28 21.48
N ASP A 88 -6.96 6.79 22.53
CA ASP A 88 -6.39 5.76 23.40
C ASP A 88 -6.15 4.47 22.60
N ALA A 89 -7.11 4.07 21.79
CA ALA A 89 -6.95 2.92 20.89
C ALA A 89 -5.71 3.02 19.98
N PHE A 90 -5.32 4.23 19.53
CA PHE A 90 -4.09 4.41 18.77
C PHE A 90 -2.84 4.29 19.66
N ARG A 91 -2.83 4.94 20.82
CA ARG A 91 -1.71 4.89 21.78
C ARG A 91 -1.43 3.49 22.29
N GLU A 92 -2.48 2.72 22.49
CA GLU A 92 -2.44 1.32 22.92
C GLU A 92 -2.11 0.35 21.77
N GLY A 93 -2.02 0.85 20.52
CA GLY A 93 -1.72 0.05 19.34
C GLY A 93 -2.85 -0.86 18.87
N LEU A 94 -4.10 -0.57 19.29
CA LEU A 94 -5.29 -1.32 18.90
C LEU A 94 -5.79 -0.92 17.50
N ILE A 95 -5.43 0.29 17.05
CA ILE A 95 -5.69 0.76 15.69
C ILE A 95 -4.41 1.27 15.04
N ARG A 96 -4.31 1.13 13.71
CA ARG A 96 -3.22 1.64 12.89
C ARG A 96 -3.78 2.45 11.73
N ILE A 97 -3.22 3.64 11.49
CA ILE A 97 -3.62 4.45 10.34
C ILE A 97 -3.18 3.72 9.08
N GLN A 98 -4.14 3.22 8.32
CA GLN A 98 -3.91 2.50 7.08
C GLN A 98 -5.15 2.57 6.19
N ASP A 99 -4.97 2.97 4.93
CA ASP A 99 -6.04 2.95 3.94
C ASP A 99 -6.33 1.50 3.49
N LEU A 100 -7.58 1.27 3.06
CA LEU A 100 -8.00 -0.04 2.55
C LEU A 100 -7.09 -0.52 1.42
N SER A 101 -6.74 0.35 0.48
CA SER A 101 -5.86 0.01 -0.64
C SER A 101 -4.49 -0.52 -0.19
N SER A 102 -3.92 0.10 0.85
CA SER A 102 -2.65 -0.33 1.45
C SER A 102 -2.78 -1.65 2.21
N SER A 103 -3.92 -1.90 2.87
CA SER A 103 -4.21 -3.19 3.52
C SER A 103 -4.30 -4.32 2.51
N LEU A 104 -5.01 -4.09 1.40
CA LEU A 104 -5.17 -5.08 0.33
C LEU A 104 -3.83 -5.60 -0.24
N ALA A 105 -2.76 -4.81 -0.19
CA ALA A 105 -1.43 -5.28 -0.61
C ALA A 105 -0.89 -6.40 0.31
N GLY A 106 -1.16 -6.30 1.62
CA GLY A 106 -0.85 -7.38 2.57
C GLY A 106 -1.71 -8.62 2.35
N ASP A 107 -3.01 -8.43 2.16
CA ASP A 107 -3.95 -9.54 1.93
C ASP A 107 -3.61 -10.30 0.63
N ALA A 108 -3.29 -9.55 -0.44
CA ALA A 108 -2.89 -10.11 -1.73
C ALA A 108 -1.63 -10.98 -1.65
N ALA A 109 -0.71 -10.66 -0.74
CA ALA A 109 0.55 -11.38 -0.58
C ALA A 109 0.37 -12.88 -0.28
N GLY A 110 -0.73 -13.24 0.39
CA GLY A 110 -1.02 -14.62 0.79
C GLY A 110 -0.03 -15.16 1.81
N ILE A 111 0.35 -14.33 2.76
CA ILE A 111 1.25 -14.63 3.88
C ILE A 111 0.69 -15.78 4.70
N LYS A 112 1.56 -16.69 5.14
CA LYS A 112 1.21 -17.88 5.92
C LYS A 112 1.97 -17.89 7.24
N GLU A 113 1.41 -18.57 8.22
CA GLU A 113 2.11 -18.83 9.49
C GLU A 113 3.49 -19.44 9.25
N GLY A 114 4.49 -18.90 9.94
CA GLY A 114 5.87 -19.32 9.82
C GLY A 114 6.68 -18.64 8.71
N ASP A 115 6.07 -17.87 7.81
CA ASP A 115 6.78 -17.16 6.74
C ASP A 115 7.79 -16.13 7.29
N PHE A 116 8.86 -15.92 6.54
CA PHE A 116 9.72 -14.75 6.66
C PHE A 116 9.32 -13.71 5.62
N VAL A 117 8.87 -12.54 6.11
CA VAL A 117 8.43 -11.41 5.28
C VAL A 117 9.47 -10.30 5.33
N LEU A 118 9.91 -9.82 4.17
CA LEU A 118 10.82 -8.68 4.03
C LEU A 118 10.09 -7.51 3.35
N ASP A 119 9.90 -6.39 4.07
CA ASP A 119 9.35 -5.14 3.55
C ASP A 119 10.51 -4.18 3.26
N VAL A 120 10.79 -3.90 1.99
CA VAL A 120 12.04 -3.25 1.56
C VAL A 120 11.98 -1.72 1.55
N CYS A 121 10.79 -1.11 1.61
CA CYS A 121 10.57 0.34 1.65
C CYS A 121 9.40 0.66 2.59
N GLY A 122 9.46 0.14 3.83
CA GLY A 122 8.30 -0.07 4.66
C GLY A 122 7.87 1.09 5.55
N ALA A 123 8.62 2.20 5.63
CA ALA A 123 8.25 3.31 6.52
C ALA A 123 6.87 3.92 6.19
N PRO A 124 6.04 4.19 7.20
CA PRO A 124 6.28 4.10 8.65
C PRO A 124 6.00 2.71 9.28
N GLY A 125 5.83 1.63 8.51
CA GLY A 125 5.66 0.27 9.03
C GLY A 125 4.28 -0.35 8.79
N GLY A 126 3.36 0.32 8.10
CA GLY A 126 1.97 -0.12 7.98
C GLY A 126 1.80 -1.51 7.37
N LYS A 127 2.48 -1.80 6.24
CA LYS A 127 2.40 -3.10 5.55
C LYS A 127 3.15 -4.20 6.28
N GLY A 128 4.37 -3.91 6.77
CA GLY A 128 5.13 -4.87 7.57
C GLY A 128 4.42 -5.25 8.87
N LEU A 129 3.78 -4.31 9.57
CA LEU A 129 2.97 -4.60 10.75
C LEU A 129 1.68 -5.35 10.41
N HIS A 130 1.08 -5.11 9.23
CA HIS A 130 -0.02 -5.93 8.74
C HIS A 130 0.44 -7.36 8.48
N ALA A 131 1.59 -7.54 7.85
CA ALA A 131 2.20 -8.87 7.67
C ALA A 131 2.41 -9.58 9.00
N ALA A 132 2.88 -8.88 10.04
CA ALA A 132 3.05 -9.45 11.38
C ALA A 132 1.74 -9.92 12.01
N ASP A 133 0.62 -9.19 11.76
CA ASP A 133 -0.69 -9.62 12.23
C ASP A 133 -1.15 -10.89 11.51
N LEU A 134 -0.94 -10.99 10.19
CA LEU A 134 -1.28 -12.18 9.38
C LEU A 134 -0.45 -13.42 9.75
N LEU A 135 0.73 -13.23 10.33
CA LEU A 135 1.56 -14.31 10.84
C LEU A 135 1.07 -14.88 12.19
N HIS A 136 0.09 -14.25 12.87
CA HIS A 136 -0.46 -14.67 14.15
C HIS A 136 0.61 -14.98 15.23
N GLY A 137 1.68 -14.17 15.28
CA GLY A 137 2.79 -14.34 16.23
C GLY A 137 3.82 -15.40 15.85
N THR A 138 3.66 -16.03 14.69
CA THR A 138 4.63 -16.97 14.11
C THR A 138 5.52 -16.26 13.10
N GLY A 139 6.52 -16.94 12.55
CA GLY A 139 7.40 -16.38 11.52
C GLY A 139 8.11 -15.08 11.95
N GLN A 140 8.59 -14.34 10.99
CA GLN A 140 9.33 -13.09 11.22
C GLN A 140 9.03 -12.04 10.14
N VAL A 141 9.08 -10.75 10.53
CA VAL A 141 9.02 -9.61 9.61
C VAL A 141 10.26 -8.75 9.81
N GLU A 142 10.94 -8.42 8.73
CA GLU A 142 11.95 -7.38 8.71
C GLU A 142 11.48 -6.23 7.84
N ILE A 143 11.44 -5.02 8.42
CA ILE A 143 11.02 -3.80 7.73
C ILE A 143 12.26 -2.93 7.49
N ARG A 144 12.50 -2.56 6.25
CA ARG A 144 13.64 -1.74 5.83
C ARG A 144 13.19 -0.39 5.28
N ASP A 145 14.00 0.61 5.46
CA ASP A 145 13.91 1.87 4.72
C ASP A 145 15.28 2.53 4.64
N VAL A 146 15.46 3.49 3.71
CA VAL A 146 16.75 4.05 3.35
C VAL A 146 17.36 4.96 4.42
N SER A 147 16.59 5.57 5.32
CA SER A 147 17.09 6.54 6.28
C SER A 147 16.81 6.16 7.72
N ASP A 148 17.75 6.51 8.63
CA ASP A 148 17.60 6.30 10.07
C ASP A 148 16.34 6.97 10.63
N TYR A 149 15.99 8.16 10.14
CA TYR A 149 14.75 8.86 10.53
C TYR A 149 13.50 8.02 10.20
N LYS A 150 13.41 7.46 8.99
CA LYS A 150 12.30 6.58 8.59
C LYS A 150 12.28 5.30 9.41
N VAL A 151 13.45 4.73 9.69
CA VAL A 151 13.58 3.54 10.56
C VAL A 151 13.16 3.86 11.99
N SER A 152 13.41 5.06 12.52
CA SER A 152 12.91 5.45 13.86
C SER A 152 11.38 5.44 13.92
N LEU A 153 10.70 5.93 12.86
CA LEU A 153 9.23 5.86 12.76
C LEU A 153 8.72 4.42 12.74
N ILE A 154 9.41 3.52 12.03
CA ILE A 154 9.06 2.11 12.03
C ILE A 154 9.20 1.52 13.45
N LYS A 155 10.31 1.78 14.12
CA LYS A 155 10.56 1.31 15.50
C LYS A 155 9.54 1.80 16.51
N GLU A 156 9.14 3.07 16.43
CA GLU A 156 8.06 3.62 17.24
C GLU A 156 6.74 2.86 17.03
N ASN A 157 6.40 2.58 15.77
CA ASN A 157 5.20 1.84 15.42
C ASN A 157 5.27 0.36 15.85
N ILE A 158 6.44 -0.29 15.76
CA ILE A 158 6.67 -1.63 16.31
C ILE A 158 6.44 -1.63 17.82
N ALA A 159 7.06 -0.70 18.55
CA ALA A 159 6.92 -0.59 19.99
C ALA A 159 5.45 -0.40 20.42
N ARG A 160 4.73 0.49 19.73
CA ARG A 160 3.31 0.72 19.99
C ARG A 160 2.44 -0.49 19.64
N SER A 161 2.77 -1.21 18.55
CA SER A 161 2.03 -2.38 18.12
C SER A 161 2.13 -3.57 19.08
N GLY A 162 3.21 -3.62 19.88
CA GLY A 162 3.51 -4.75 20.75
C GLY A 162 3.90 -6.04 20.00
N CYS A 163 4.15 -5.97 18.70
CA CYS A 163 4.64 -7.13 17.94
C CYS A 163 6.07 -7.50 18.36
N THR A 164 6.31 -8.77 18.63
CA THR A 164 7.61 -9.29 19.08
C THR A 164 8.41 -9.96 17.96
N ASN A 165 7.77 -10.25 16.85
CA ASN A 165 8.35 -10.92 15.67
C ASN A 165 8.69 -9.95 14.53
N VAL A 166 8.85 -8.66 14.83
CA VAL A 166 9.15 -7.61 13.85
C VAL A 166 10.46 -6.93 14.20
N SER A 167 11.32 -6.74 13.22
CA SER A 167 12.55 -5.95 13.31
C SER A 167 12.57 -4.84 12.27
N ALA A 168 13.43 -3.83 12.48
CA ALA A 168 13.61 -2.75 11.53
C ALA A 168 15.08 -2.33 11.42
N CYS A 169 15.57 -2.14 10.20
CA CYS A 169 16.92 -1.64 9.94
C CYS A 169 16.97 -0.68 8.74
N ALA A 170 18.03 0.15 8.71
CA ALA A 170 18.29 1.01 7.56
C ALA A 170 18.97 0.19 6.46
N TRP A 171 18.38 0.21 5.25
CA TRP A 171 18.96 -0.41 4.08
C TRP A 171 18.43 0.27 2.80
N ASN A 172 19.33 0.48 1.85
CA ASN A 172 18.96 1.01 0.55
C ASN A 172 18.51 -0.14 -0.37
N ALA A 173 17.25 -0.12 -0.82
CA ALA A 173 16.70 -1.16 -1.69
C ALA A 173 17.40 -1.28 -3.06
N CYS A 174 18.24 -0.30 -3.44
CA CYS A 174 19.10 -0.38 -4.63
C CYS A 174 20.42 -1.12 -4.36
N GLU A 175 20.71 -1.53 -3.13
CA GLU A 175 21.94 -2.20 -2.74
C GLU A 175 21.65 -3.65 -2.35
N PHE A 176 22.38 -4.58 -2.97
CA PHE A 176 22.20 -6.01 -2.69
C PHE A 176 22.75 -6.41 -1.32
N ASP A 177 21.92 -7.05 -0.54
CA ASP A 177 22.30 -7.68 0.73
C ASP A 177 22.45 -9.20 0.55
N ALA A 178 23.68 -9.66 0.43
CA ALA A 178 23.97 -11.08 0.26
C ALA A 178 23.46 -11.94 1.42
N SER A 179 23.30 -11.34 2.61
CA SER A 179 22.75 -12.06 3.76
C SER A 179 21.28 -12.42 3.61
N MET A 180 20.56 -11.76 2.70
CA MET A 180 19.13 -11.96 2.45
C MET A 180 18.81 -12.76 1.17
N GLU A 181 19.83 -13.13 0.41
CA GLU A 181 19.62 -13.89 -0.83
C GLU A 181 18.77 -15.14 -0.59
N GLN A 182 17.66 -15.25 -1.32
CA GLN A 182 16.71 -16.37 -1.28
C GLN A 182 16.18 -16.74 0.12
N LYS A 183 16.04 -15.77 1.02
CA LYS A 183 15.56 -16.02 2.38
C LYS A 183 14.09 -15.72 2.62
N ALA A 184 13.51 -14.77 1.88
CA ALA A 184 12.16 -14.34 2.13
C ALA A 184 11.12 -15.24 1.44
N ASP A 185 10.12 -15.66 2.18
CA ASP A 185 8.92 -16.31 1.64
C ASP A 185 8.07 -15.28 0.89
N VAL A 186 8.01 -14.04 1.45
CA VAL A 186 7.33 -12.90 0.85
C VAL A 186 8.23 -11.67 0.91
N VAL A 187 8.41 -10.98 -0.22
CA VAL A 187 9.00 -9.64 -0.28
C VAL A 187 7.89 -8.65 -0.61
N ILE A 188 7.73 -7.61 0.21
CA ILE A 188 6.86 -6.48 -0.04
C ILE A 188 7.71 -5.33 -0.58
N ALA A 189 7.44 -4.92 -1.80
CA ALA A 189 8.09 -3.83 -2.51
C ALA A 189 7.06 -2.71 -2.78
N ASP A 190 6.68 -1.97 -1.72
CA ASP A 190 5.86 -0.76 -1.81
C ASP A 190 6.79 0.41 -2.09
N LEU A 191 7.05 0.65 -3.38
CA LEU A 191 8.16 1.48 -3.80
C LEU A 191 7.82 2.98 -3.87
N PRO A 192 8.82 3.86 -3.68
CA PRO A 192 8.64 5.30 -3.90
C PRO A 192 8.02 5.56 -5.26
N CYS A 193 6.99 6.40 -5.30
CA CYS A 193 6.22 6.67 -6.50
C CYS A 193 5.73 8.12 -6.56
N SER A 194 5.15 8.53 -7.68
CA SER A 194 4.64 9.89 -7.89
C SER A 194 3.45 10.25 -7.00
N GLY A 195 2.75 9.27 -6.44
CA GLY A 195 1.66 9.50 -5.47
C GLY A 195 0.36 10.04 -6.08
N LEU A 196 0.18 9.98 -7.40
CA LEU A 196 -1.02 10.52 -8.06
C LEU A 196 -2.34 9.86 -7.57
N GLY A 197 -2.27 8.69 -6.94
CA GLY A 197 -3.42 8.00 -6.38
C GLY A 197 -3.93 8.58 -5.06
N ILE A 198 -3.08 9.37 -4.35
CA ILE A 198 -3.38 9.92 -3.03
C ILE A 198 -3.48 11.45 -3.00
N ILE A 199 -3.72 12.09 -4.13
CA ILE A 199 -3.88 13.54 -4.25
C ILE A 199 -4.97 14.06 -3.30
N GLY A 200 -6.06 13.32 -3.08
CA GLY A 200 -7.10 13.68 -2.13
C GLY A 200 -6.64 13.79 -0.68
N ARG A 201 -5.53 13.12 -0.30
CA ARG A 201 -4.90 13.23 1.03
C ARG A 201 -3.74 14.22 1.06
N LYS A 202 -3.00 14.34 -0.05
CA LYS A 202 -1.80 15.19 -0.21
C LYS A 202 -1.94 16.04 -1.47
N PRO A 203 -2.73 17.12 -1.42
CA PRO A 203 -3.04 17.91 -2.63
C PRO A 203 -1.82 18.61 -3.24
N ASP A 204 -0.74 18.81 -2.51
CA ASP A 204 0.52 19.35 -2.97
C ASP A 204 1.21 18.46 -4.03
N ILE A 205 0.95 17.16 -4.04
CA ILE A 205 1.50 16.22 -5.03
C ILE A 205 1.23 16.72 -6.46
N LYS A 206 0.02 17.16 -6.76
CA LYS A 206 -0.35 17.59 -8.11
C LYS A 206 0.43 18.78 -8.65
N TYR A 207 1.06 19.57 -7.77
CA TYR A 207 1.87 20.73 -8.14
C TYR A 207 3.37 20.39 -8.16
N ASN A 208 3.79 19.37 -7.43
CA ASN A 208 5.18 18.93 -7.34
C ASN A 208 5.53 17.80 -8.34
N ALA A 209 4.51 17.08 -8.82
CA ALA A 209 4.69 16.03 -9.80
C ALA A 209 4.98 16.59 -11.20
N SER A 210 5.75 15.85 -12.00
CA SER A 210 6.00 16.14 -13.41
C SER A 210 6.20 14.84 -14.19
N MET A 211 6.06 14.90 -15.52
CA MET A 211 6.29 13.72 -16.37
C MET A 211 7.74 13.22 -16.29
N ASP A 212 8.71 14.13 -16.16
CA ASP A 212 10.11 13.72 -16.00
C ASP A 212 10.33 13.05 -14.64
N GLY A 213 9.77 13.62 -13.56
CA GLY A 213 9.80 12.99 -12.24
C GLY A 213 9.14 11.60 -12.21
N ILE A 214 8.06 11.38 -12.95
CA ILE A 214 7.42 10.07 -13.11
C ILE A 214 8.37 9.08 -13.82
N ARG A 215 9.08 9.52 -14.88
CA ARG A 215 10.05 8.67 -15.58
C ARG A 215 11.23 8.30 -14.69
N ASP A 216 11.73 9.26 -13.91
CA ASP A 216 12.81 9.03 -12.95
C ASP A 216 12.41 8.04 -11.86
N LEU A 217 11.19 8.17 -11.33
CA LEU A 217 10.63 7.24 -10.33
C LEU A 217 10.41 5.84 -10.92
N ALA A 218 9.87 5.73 -12.14
CA ALA A 218 9.73 4.45 -12.81
C ALA A 218 11.08 3.74 -13.03
N ALA A 219 12.13 4.50 -13.38
CA ALA A 219 13.48 3.97 -13.51
C ALA A 219 14.07 3.54 -12.15
N LEU A 220 13.86 4.33 -11.09
CA LEU A 220 14.28 3.99 -9.73
C LEU A 220 13.58 2.72 -9.23
N GLN A 221 12.31 2.56 -9.49
CA GLN A 221 11.54 1.35 -9.15
C GLN A 221 12.11 0.12 -9.85
N ARG A 222 12.48 0.22 -11.14
CA ARG A 222 13.16 -0.87 -11.86
C ARG A 222 14.52 -1.20 -11.24
N GLN A 223 15.28 -0.19 -10.84
CA GLN A 223 16.56 -0.41 -10.16
C GLN A 223 16.36 -1.17 -8.83
N MET A 224 15.39 -0.78 -8.02
CA MET A 224 15.05 -1.49 -6.78
C MET A 224 14.58 -2.91 -7.05
N LEU A 225 13.66 -3.11 -7.99
CA LEU A 225 13.14 -4.42 -8.36
C LEU A 225 14.25 -5.35 -8.87
N SER A 226 15.26 -4.82 -9.59
CA SER A 226 16.40 -5.60 -10.08
C SER A 226 17.33 -6.12 -8.98
N VAL A 227 17.20 -5.58 -7.78
CA VAL A 227 17.92 -6.04 -6.59
C VAL A 227 17.04 -6.95 -5.73
N VAL A 228 15.85 -6.48 -5.35
CA VAL A 228 15.05 -7.12 -4.28
C VAL A 228 14.43 -8.46 -4.67
N TRP A 229 14.27 -8.76 -5.97
CA TRP A 229 13.79 -10.06 -6.42
C TRP A 229 14.68 -11.23 -5.97
N GLN A 230 15.98 -10.96 -5.76
CA GLN A 230 16.97 -11.95 -5.35
C GLN A 230 16.74 -12.44 -3.92
N TYR A 231 16.03 -11.65 -3.10
CA TYR A 231 15.70 -12.01 -1.72
C TYR A 231 14.57 -13.04 -1.62
N VAL A 232 13.72 -13.13 -2.67
CA VAL A 232 12.59 -14.07 -2.71
C VAL A 232 13.12 -15.49 -2.87
N LYS A 233 12.66 -16.43 -2.05
CA LYS A 233 12.94 -17.87 -2.24
C LYS A 233 12.37 -18.39 -3.56
N PRO A 234 12.93 -19.44 -4.17
CA PRO A 234 12.23 -20.21 -5.19
C PRO A 234 10.84 -20.63 -4.68
N GLY A 235 9.79 -20.33 -5.44
CA GLY A 235 8.40 -20.53 -5.02
C GLY A 235 7.83 -19.49 -4.06
N GLY A 236 8.65 -18.54 -3.57
CA GLY A 236 8.20 -17.39 -2.78
C GLY A 236 7.54 -16.31 -3.63
N VAL A 237 7.05 -15.25 -2.98
CA VAL A 237 6.20 -14.21 -3.58
C VAL A 237 6.84 -12.84 -3.47
N LEU A 238 6.77 -12.06 -4.55
CA LEU A 238 7.04 -10.62 -4.57
C LEU A 238 5.71 -9.87 -4.74
N VAL A 239 5.42 -8.95 -3.82
CA VAL A 239 4.34 -7.97 -3.94
C VAL A 239 4.95 -6.65 -4.37
N TYR A 240 4.63 -6.20 -5.57
CA TYR A 240 4.97 -4.87 -6.05
C TYR A 240 3.77 -3.95 -5.91
N SER A 241 3.92 -2.83 -5.23
CA SER A 241 2.84 -1.88 -5.04
C SER A 241 3.31 -0.43 -5.10
N THR A 242 2.37 0.46 -5.45
CA THR A 242 2.56 1.91 -5.50
C THR A 242 1.27 2.63 -5.14
N CYS A 243 1.36 3.80 -4.50
CA CYS A 243 0.20 4.67 -4.25
C CYS A 243 -0.04 5.66 -5.42
N THR A 244 0.22 5.24 -6.65
CA THR A 244 0.04 6.08 -7.83
C THR A 244 -0.92 5.49 -8.86
N VAL A 245 -1.37 6.34 -9.78
CA VAL A 245 -2.25 5.98 -10.90
C VAL A 245 -1.61 6.50 -12.18
N ASN A 246 -0.67 5.73 -12.71
CA ASN A 246 -0.10 5.90 -14.05
C ASN A 246 0.54 4.58 -14.52
N ARG A 247 0.56 4.35 -15.82
CA ARG A 247 0.99 3.09 -16.40
C ARG A 247 2.51 2.89 -16.38
N LEU A 248 3.29 3.98 -16.48
CA LEU A 248 4.75 3.92 -16.48
C LEU A 248 5.30 3.28 -15.21
N GLU A 249 4.79 3.72 -14.05
CA GLU A 249 5.20 3.21 -12.74
C GLU A 249 4.54 1.86 -12.40
N ASN A 250 3.41 1.51 -13.01
CA ASN A 250 2.59 0.35 -12.64
C ASN A 250 2.69 -0.77 -13.69
N ASP A 251 1.81 -0.75 -14.69
CA ASP A 251 1.68 -1.83 -15.70
C ASP A 251 2.98 -2.07 -16.45
N GLU A 252 3.68 -1.01 -16.87
CA GLU A 252 4.90 -1.13 -17.66
C GLU A 252 6.07 -1.68 -16.84
N ASN A 253 6.18 -1.27 -15.58
CA ASN A 253 7.20 -1.83 -14.67
C ASN A 253 6.90 -3.29 -14.34
N ARG A 254 5.62 -3.64 -14.13
CA ARG A 254 5.21 -5.03 -13.94
C ARG A 254 5.53 -5.89 -15.17
N ALA A 255 5.14 -5.43 -16.36
CA ALA A 255 5.38 -6.16 -17.60
C ALA A 255 6.88 -6.35 -17.87
N TRP A 256 7.68 -5.30 -17.69
CA TRP A 256 9.13 -5.36 -17.77
C TRP A 256 9.69 -6.40 -16.79
N PHE A 257 9.28 -6.36 -15.51
CA PHE A 257 9.78 -7.27 -14.48
C PHE A 257 9.50 -8.74 -14.82
N LEU A 258 8.29 -9.07 -15.26
CA LEU A 258 7.91 -10.42 -15.64
C LEU A 258 8.64 -10.94 -16.88
N ASN A 259 9.12 -10.03 -17.75
CA ASN A 259 9.93 -10.38 -18.91
C ASN A 259 11.39 -10.62 -18.57
N GLU A 260 11.94 -9.87 -17.61
CA GLU A 260 13.37 -9.89 -17.27
C GLU A 260 13.72 -10.95 -16.23
N TYR A 261 12.80 -11.29 -15.31
CA TYR A 261 13.08 -12.14 -14.15
C TYR A 261 12.24 -13.41 -14.15
N PRO A 262 12.71 -14.50 -13.50
CA PRO A 262 12.02 -15.79 -13.48
C PRO A 262 10.81 -15.78 -12.54
N PHE A 263 9.82 -14.95 -12.84
CA PHE A 263 8.57 -14.82 -12.11
C PHE A 263 7.38 -15.11 -13.00
N GLU A 264 6.27 -15.45 -12.35
CA GLU A 264 4.97 -15.64 -12.99
C GLU A 264 3.89 -14.93 -12.16
N PRO A 265 2.80 -14.43 -12.80
CA PRO A 265 1.67 -13.85 -12.09
C PRO A 265 0.99 -14.85 -11.16
N VAL A 266 0.45 -14.35 -10.04
CA VAL A 266 -0.35 -15.16 -9.10
C VAL A 266 -1.79 -14.67 -9.14
N ASP A 267 -2.75 -15.53 -9.40
CA ASP A 267 -4.17 -15.21 -9.29
C ASP A 267 -4.50 -14.75 -7.84
N ILE A 268 -4.98 -13.52 -7.71
CA ILE A 268 -5.34 -12.88 -6.45
C ILE A 268 -6.85 -12.66 -6.27
N SER A 269 -7.68 -13.17 -7.20
CA SER A 269 -9.14 -12.96 -7.20
C SER A 269 -9.83 -13.44 -5.91
N GLY A 270 -9.27 -14.43 -5.22
CA GLY A 270 -9.80 -14.96 -3.95
C GLY A 270 -9.10 -14.44 -2.69
N ARG A 271 -8.16 -13.48 -2.80
CA ARG A 271 -7.31 -13.06 -1.67
C ARG A 271 -7.70 -11.73 -1.03
N LEU A 272 -8.42 -10.87 -1.77
CA LEU A 272 -8.65 -9.49 -1.34
C LEU A 272 -9.84 -9.32 -0.38
N GLY A 273 -10.62 -10.38 -0.14
CA GLY A 273 -11.83 -10.31 0.69
C GLY A 273 -12.96 -9.45 0.10
N ILE A 274 -12.70 -8.77 -1.02
CA ILE A 274 -13.63 -7.89 -1.74
C ILE A 274 -13.68 -8.35 -3.19
N ASP A 275 -14.88 -8.50 -3.73
CA ASP A 275 -15.07 -8.81 -5.14
C ASP A 275 -15.06 -7.53 -5.99
N PHE A 276 -13.93 -7.24 -6.59
CA PHE A 276 -13.75 -6.08 -7.46
C PHE A 276 -14.26 -6.27 -8.89
N GLN A 277 -14.66 -7.50 -9.29
CA GLN A 277 -15.12 -7.84 -10.65
C GLN A 277 -14.12 -7.44 -11.75
N GLU A 278 -12.80 -7.51 -11.46
CA GLU A 278 -11.72 -7.12 -12.36
C GLU A 278 -10.99 -8.38 -12.88
N ASP A 279 -10.93 -8.55 -14.21
CA ASP A 279 -10.23 -9.69 -14.83
C ASP A 279 -8.71 -9.68 -14.53
N SER A 280 -8.12 -8.53 -14.31
CA SER A 280 -6.71 -8.36 -13.95
C SER A 280 -6.31 -9.10 -12.67
N LEU A 281 -7.26 -9.39 -11.78
CA LEU A 281 -7.01 -10.18 -10.57
C LEU A 281 -6.49 -11.59 -10.89
N LYS A 282 -7.00 -12.22 -11.95
CA LYS A 282 -6.53 -13.54 -12.44
C LYS A 282 -5.13 -13.46 -13.02
N GLU A 283 -4.75 -12.27 -13.51
CA GLU A 283 -3.41 -11.97 -14.02
C GLU A 283 -2.46 -11.47 -12.91
N GLY A 284 -2.91 -11.51 -11.65
CA GLY A 284 -2.11 -11.19 -10.48
C GLY A 284 -1.90 -9.70 -10.22
N TYR A 285 -2.80 -8.82 -10.68
CA TYR A 285 -2.70 -7.40 -10.36
C TYR A 285 -4.06 -6.69 -10.33
N ILE A 286 -4.08 -5.53 -9.71
CA ILE A 286 -5.21 -4.59 -9.73
C ILE A 286 -4.70 -3.16 -9.69
N GLN A 287 -5.34 -2.27 -10.48
CA GLN A 287 -5.24 -0.82 -10.34
C GLN A 287 -6.51 -0.30 -9.67
N LEU A 288 -6.37 0.22 -8.47
CA LEU A 288 -7.45 0.87 -7.73
C LEU A 288 -7.50 2.36 -8.09
N TYR A 289 -8.70 2.91 -8.29
CA TYR A 289 -8.92 4.29 -8.68
C TYR A 289 -9.74 5.02 -7.63
N PRO A 290 -9.31 6.23 -7.16
CA PRO A 290 -10.10 7.06 -6.26
C PRO A 290 -11.45 7.41 -6.90
N GLY A 291 -12.54 7.35 -6.13
CA GLY A 291 -13.89 7.66 -6.63
C GLY A 291 -14.51 6.58 -7.53
N VAL A 292 -13.76 5.55 -7.91
CA VAL A 292 -14.27 4.32 -8.54
C VAL A 292 -14.35 3.21 -7.48
N HIS A 293 -13.28 3.01 -6.76
CA HIS A 293 -13.18 2.06 -5.64
C HIS A 293 -13.33 2.78 -4.30
N PRO A 294 -13.71 2.08 -3.22
CA PRO A 294 -13.94 2.69 -1.89
C PRO A 294 -12.63 2.98 -1.13
N CYS A 295 -11.56 3.34 -1.82
CA CYS A 295 -10.22 3.54 -1.27
C CYS A 295 -9.45 4.60 -2.08
N ASP A 296 -8.19 4.82 -1.68
CA ASP A 296 -7.25 5.63 -2.45
C ASP A 296 -6.80 4.92 -3.73
N GLY A 297 -6.20 5.68 -4.66
CA GLY A 297 -5.60 5.12 -5.86
C GLY A 297 -4.33 4.34 -5.52
N PHE A 298 -4.29 3.09 -5.97
CA PHE A 298 -3.21 2.18 -5.59
C PHE A 298 -3.03 1.09 -6.64
N PHE A 299 -1.81 0.63 -6.82
CA PHE A 299 -1.50 -0.51 -7.67
C PHE A 299 -0.95 -1.64 -6.83
N ILE A 300 -1.40 -2.86 -7.11
CA ILE A 300 -0.91 -4.08 -6.46
C ILE A 300 -0.64 -5.11 -7.55
N SER A 301 0.55 -5.70 -7.53
CA SER A 301 0.86 -6.87 -8.36
C SER A 301 1.57 -7.92 -7.53
N VAL A 302 1.13 -9.17 -7.67
CA VAL A 302 1.66 -10.33 -6.95
C VAL A 302 2.27 -11.30 -7.94
N MET A 303 3.53 -11.60 -7.75
CA MET A 303 4.33 -12.42 -8.66
C MET A 303 5.08 -13.47 -7.86
N LYS A 304 5.05 -14.71 -8.34
CA LYS A 304 5.72 -15.86 -7.71
C LYS A 304 7.01 -16.17 -8.43
N ARG A 305 8.09 -16.36 -7.68
CA ARG A 305 9.37 -16.81 -8.24
C ARG A 305 9.26 -18.27 -8.69
N LYS A 306 9.64 -18.52 -9.95
CA LYS A 306 9.74 -19.89 -10.49
C LYS A 306 10.86 -20.66 -9.77
N GLY A 307 10.67 -21.95 -9.63
CA GLY A 307 11.64 -22.85 -8.99
C GLY A 307 12.89 -23.07 -9.82
#